data_57f74a4acf8bbcd2977be2703c4d48bf
#
_entry.id   57f74a4acf8bbcd2977be2703c4d48bf
#
_cell.length_a   1.000
_cell.length_b   1.000
_cell.length_c   1.000
_cell.angle_alpha   90.00
_cell.angle_beta   90.00
_cell.angle_gamma   90.00
#
_symmetry.space_group_name_H-M   'P 1'
#
loop_
_entity.id
_entity.type
_entity.pdbx_description
1 polymer ?
#
loop_
_entity_poly.entity_id
_entity_poly.type
_entity_poly.pdbx_seq_one_letter_code
_entity_poly.pdbx_strand_id
1 'polypeptide(L)'
;MANIGFISLGCAKNQVDCERMMHRVQEAGHTVKADIVGSDVVVINTCGFIDSAKSEAIDYILQTAALKDQGLVGKILVTGCLSQRYQKDILTEMPEVDGILGTGSYADIVPAVEALLEGNQVEDFGSIDAPEQETGRIVTTPEHYAFIKIAEGCDNRCAYCIIPYLRGRYRSRQLDDVLYEARTLAASGVKELIVVAQDTSRYGTDLPGRKRLLPQLLRELCRIEDLHWIRVHYVYPDEIDDELIDVIASEPKIVKYLDIPLQHCNDKILKLMNRRGDSAFLRELIAKLRSRIPGLVIRTSLITGLPGEGEAEFRELCDFLREERLERVGVFAFSPEEGTPAAKMEFVDSETAAKRAQIIEMLQSDIMDEYNASMMGKTLEVLVDGYDEEQEQFYGRSYADSPDIDGRVWIASDEPVREGQFVNVKIDGCIDGDLSGYVVEEAEA
;
A
#
# COMPACT_ATOMS: atom_id res chain seq x y z
N MET A 1 -20.82 26.85 -0.97
CA MET A 1 -19.61 26.53 -1.73
C MET A 1 -18.42 26.95 -0.88
N ALA A 2 -17.56 26.03 -0.50
CA ALA A 2 -16.40 26.27 0.36
C ALA A 2 -15.17 25.59 -0.25
N ASN A 3 -13.97 26.03 0.16
CA ASN A 3 -12.69 25.46 -0.24
C ASN A 3 -12.29 24.37 0.78
N ILE A 4 -12.09 23.15 0.32
CA ILE A 4 -11.75 22.01 1.18
C ILE A 4 -10.37 21.49 0.78
N GLY A 5 -9.43 21.58 1.69
CA GLY A 5 -8.08 21.01 1.54
C GLY A 5 -8.05 19.57 2.06
N PHE A 6 -7.20 18.73 1.47
CA PHE A 6 -7.02 17.36 1.91
C PHE A 6 -5.54 17.03 2.11
N ILE A 7 -5.24 16.33 3.20
CA ILE A 7 -3.96 15.70 3.48
C ILE A 7 -4.21 14.21 3.60
N SER A 8 -3.57 13.41 2.74
CA SER A 8 -3.70 11.95 2.74
C SER A 8 -2.42 11.32 3.24
N LEU A 9 -2.48 10.61 4.36
CA LEU A 9 -1.36 9.94 4.99
C LEU A 9 -1.55 8.43 5.00
N GLY A 10 -0.44 7.70 5.06
CA GLY A 10 -0.43 6.26 5.25
C GLY A 10 -0.42 5.46 3.95
N CYS A 11 -1.23 4.41 3.85
CA CYS A 11 -1.13 3.41 2.80
C CYS A 11 -2.05 3.69 1.59
N ALA A 12 -1.82 2.99 0.48
CA ALA A 12 -2.62 3.06 -0.74
C ALA A 12 -4.14 2.89 -0.52
N LYS A 13 -4.57 2.05 0.45
CA LYS A 13 -5.99 1.90 0.78
C LYS A 13 -6.56 3.19 1.39
N ASN A 14 -5.79 3.84 2.25
CA ASN A 14 -6.16 5.13 2.86
C ASN A 14 -6.21 6.25 1.82
N GLN A 15 -5.31 6.21 0.84
CA GLN A 15 -5.30 7.13 -0.30
C GLN A 15 -6.57 7.00 -1.13
N VAL A 16 -6.97 5.79 -1.50
CA VAL A 16 -8.23 5.54 -2.23
C VAL A 16 -9.45 6.04 -1.44
N ASP A 17 -9.46 5.86 -0.11
CA ASP A 17 -10.53 6.39 0.74
C ASP A 17 -10.57 7.93 0.70
N CYS A 18 -9.40 8.58 0.74
CA CYS A 18 -9.28 10.03 0.64
C CYS A 18 -9.79 10.55 -0.72
N GLU A 19 -9.40 9.91 -1.81
CA GLU A 19 -9.82 10.25 -3.18
C GLU A 19 -11.35 10.15 -3.37
N ARG A 20 -11.97 9.14 -2.73
CA ARG A 20 -13.44 9.01 -2.71
C ARG A 20 -14.12 10.10 -1.89
N MET A 21 -13.54 10.49 -0.75
CA MET A 21 -14.03 11.62 0.04
C MET A 21 -13.92 12.94 -0.73
N MET A 22 -12.79 13.18 -1.42
CA MET A 22 -12.61 14.34 -2.30
C MET A 22 -13.71 14.43 -3.36
N HIS A 23 -14.01 13.31 -4.03
CA HIS A 23 -15.06 13.25 -5.05
C HIS A 23 -16.44 13.59 -4.48
N ARG A 24 -16.82 13.03 -3.33
CA ARG A 24 -18.11 13.35 -2.68
C ARG A 24 -18.22 14.82 -2.32
N VAL A 25 -17.16 15.42 -1.82
CA VAL A 25 -17.11 16.86 -1.48
C VAL A 25 -17.26 17.70 -2.74
N GLN A 26 -16.64 17.30 -3.85
CA GLN A 26 -16.76 17.98 -5.13
C GLN A 26 -18.19 17.85 -5.72
N GLU A 27 -18.79 16.66 -5.65
CA GLU A 27 -20.19 16.44 -6.11
C GLU A 27 -21.21 17.25 -5.30
N ALA A 28 -20.91 17.50 -4.01
CA ALA A 28 -21.74 18.39 -3.17
C ALA A 28 -21.57 19.88 -3.48
N GLY A 29 -20.73 20.24 -4.47
CA GLY A 29 -20.56 21.62 -4.93
C GLY A 29 -19.50 22.40 -4.17
N HIS A 30 -18.65 21.76 -3.35
CA HIS A 30 -17.47 22.38 -2.77
C HIS A 30 -16.28 22.30 -3.72
N THR A 31 -15.24 23.10 -3.48
CA THR A 31 -14.00 23.09 -4.25
C THR A 31 -12.94 22.30 -3.49
N VAL A 32 -12.42 21.23 -4.08
CA VAL A 32 -11.24 20.53 -3.59
C VAL A 32 -9.99 21.29 -4.01
N LYS A 33 -9.11 21.60 -3.03
CA LYS A 33 -7.87 22.33 -3.25
C LYS A 33 -6.65 21.42 -3.08
N ALA A 34 -5.67 21.59 -3.96
CA ALA A 34 -4.37 20.91 -3.82
C ALA A 34 -3.52 21.52 -2.69
N ASP A 35 -3.57 22.86 -2.52
CA ASP A 35 -2.93 23.56 -1.40
C ASP A 35 -3.96 23.78 -0.28
N ILE A 36 -3.59 23.41 0.95
CA ILE A 36 -4.46 23.59 2.12
C ILE A 36 -4.58 25.04 2.59
N VAL A 37 -3.63 25.91 2.22
CA VAL A 37 -3.70 27.34 2.59
C VAL A 37 -4.88 28.02 1.92
N GLY A 38 -5.68 28.73 2.72
CA GLY A 38 -6.92 29.36 2.31
C GLY A 38 -8.10 28.38 2.18
N SER A 39 -8.00 27.19 2.79
CA SER A 39 -9.13 26.28 2.91
C SER A 39 -10.04 26.64 4.08
N ASP A 40 -11.36 26.55 3.85
CA ASP A 40 -12.35 26.73 4.90
C ASP A 40 -12.38 25.54 5.86
N VAL A 41 -12.12 24.33 5.33
CA VAL A 41 -11.92 23.09 6.11
C VAL A 41 -10.72 22.34 5.52
N VAL A 42 -9.85 21.83 6.39
CA VAL A 42 -8.79 20.85 6.02
C VAL A 42 -9.16 19.48 6.57
N VAL A 43 -9.27 18.50 5.69
CA VAL A 43 -9.50 17.09 6.03
C VAL A 43 -8.14 16.37 6.07
N ILE A 44 -7.79 15.82 7.23
CA ILE A 44 -6.55 15.06 7.41
C ILE A 44 -6.91 13.57 7.54
N ASN A 45 -6.67 12.80 6.48
CA ASN A 45 -6.89 11.35 6.48
C ASN A 45 -5.64 10.65 7.00
N THR A 46 -5.74 10.08 8.19
CA THR A 46 -4.62 9.67 9.02
C THR A 46 -4.37 8.16 9.04
N CYS A 47 -3.12 7.77 9.25
CA CYS A 47 -2.72 6.40 9.58
C CYS A 47 -2.59 6.24 11.10
N GLY A 48 -2.99 5.08 11.63
CA GLY A 48 -2.90 4.75 13.06
C GLY A 48 -2.37 3.33 13.31
N PHE A 49 -1.60 2.79 12.34
CA PHE A 49 -1.19 1.39 12.36
C PHE A 49 0.09 1.14 13.17
N ILE A 50 1.12 1.95 12.97
CA ILE A 50 2.40 1.85 13.68
C ILE A 50 2.80 3.20 14.28
N ASP A 51 3.70 3.20 15.26
CA ASP A 51 4.07 4.42 16.00
C ASP A 51 4.61 5.53 15.10
N SER A 52 5.46 5.22 14.13
CA SER A 52 5.97 6.22 13.19
C SER A 52 4.86 6.91 12.38
N ALA A 53 3.89 6.13 11.90
CA ALA A 53 2.75 6.70 11.16
C ALA A 53 1.78 7.49 12.05
N LYS A 54 1.69 7.13 13.35
CA LYS A 54 0.95 7.92 14.34
C LYS A 54 1.64 9.25 14.59
N SER A 55 2.96 9.24 14.77
CA SER A 55 3.76 10.47 14.97
C SER A 55 3.64 11.39 13.76
N GLU A 56 3.78 10.86 12.55
CA GLU A 56 3.58 11.62 11.31
C GLU A 56 2.18 12.28 11.27
N ALA A 57 1.12 11.52 11.58
CA ALA A 57 -0.24 12.04 11.58
C ALA A 57 -0.43 13.17 12.61
N ILE A 58 0.14 13.02 13.81
CA ILE A 58 0.11 14.05 14.87
C ILE A 58 0.85 15.30 14.41
N ASP A 59 2.03 15.15 13.81
CA ASP A 59 2.83 16.28 13.30
C ASP A 59 2.06 17.08 12.24
N TYR A 60 1.38 16.42 11.30
CA TYR A 60 0.55 17.09 10.30
C TYR A 60 -0.67 17.81 10.93
N ILE A 61 -1.30 17.23 11.96
CA ILE A 61 -2.38 17.89 12.69
C ILE A 61 -1.87 19.16 13.36
N LEU A 62 -0.72 19.10 14.05
CA LEU A 62 -0.12 20.26 14.74
C LEU A 62 0.35 21.33 13.76
N GLN A 63 0.94 20.97 12.64
CA GLN A 63 1.31 21.91 11.57
C GLN A 63 0.06 22.62 11.01
N THR A 64 -1.01 21.88 10.77
CA THR A 64 -2.28 22.46 10.29
C THR A 64 -2.91 23.36 11.35
N ALA A 65 -2.81 23.00 12.63
CA ALA A 65 -3.24 23.84 13.75
C ALA A 65 -2.50 25.15 13.80
N ALA A 66 -1.18 25.16 13.59
CA ALA A 66 -0.39 26.37 13.51
C ALA A 66 -0.81 27.29 12.33
N LEU A 67 -1.24 26.73 11.20
CA LEU A 67 -1.80 27.51 10.09
C LEU A 67 -3.19 28.05 10.44
N LYS A 68 -4.00 27.32 11.20
CA LYS A 68 -5.31 27.77 11.69
C LYS A 68 -5.17 28.95 12.65
N ASP A 69 -4.21 28.91 13.57
CA ASP A 69 -3.92 30.02 14.50
C ASP A 69 -3.47 31.30 13.76
N GLN A 70 -2.83 31.16 12.59
CA GLN A 70 -2.46 32.26 11.70
C GLN A 70 -3.64 32.75 10.83
N GLY A 71 -4.80 32.12 10.90
CA GLY A 71 -5.96 32.45 10.08
C GLY A 71 -5.82 32.03 8.61
N LEU A 72 -4.87 31.15 8.29
CA LEU A 72 -4.62 30.63 6.94
C LEU A 72 -5.48 29.41 6.60
N VAL A 73 -6.05 28.76 7.62
CA VAL A 73 -6.95 27.61 7.53
C VAL A 73 -8.13 27.83 8.48
N GLY A 74 -9.34 27.44 8.07
CA GLY A 74 -10.54 27.63 8.87
C GLY A 74 -10.73 26.55 9.93
N LYS A 75 -11.11 25.35 9.53
CA LYS A 75 -11.46 24.21 10.38
C LYS A 75 -10.58 22.99 10.09
N ILE A 76 -10.41 22.11 11.09
CA ILE A 76 -9.65 20.87 10.97
C ILE A 76 -10.57 19.68 11.23
N LEU A 77 -10.69 18.77 10.26
CA LEU A 77 -11.40 17.50 10.35
C LEU A 77 -10.40 16.35 10.24
N VAL A 78 -10.26 15.58 11.31
CA VAL A 78 -9.37 14.39 11.31
C VAL A 78 -10.20 13.13 11.02
N THR A 79 -9.72 12.31 10.08
CA THR A 79 -10.36 11.05 9.72
C THR A 79 -9.32 9.95 9.56
N GLY A 80 -9.75 8.70 9.29
CA GLY A 80 -8.86 7.57 9.04
C GLY A 80 -8.61 6.68 10.25
N CYS A 81 -7.50 5.93 10.18
CA CYS A 81 -7.21 4.89 11.17
C CYS A 81 -6.85 5.46 12.56
N LEU A 82 -6.17 6.61 12.63
CA LEU A 82 -5.85 7.25 13.91
C LEU A 82 -7.13 7.70 14.60
N SER A 83 -8.01 8.39 13.88
CA SER A 83 -9.28 8.85 14.39
C SER A 83 -10.16 7.68 14.86
N GLN A 84 -10.25 6.61 14.07
CA GLN A 84 -10.98 5.40 14.47
C GLN A 84 -10.43 4.76 15.74
N ARG A 85 -9.12 4.82 15.94
CA ARG A 85 -8.44 4.18 17.07
C ARG A 85 -8.63 4.96 18.38
N TYR A 86 -8.42 6.26 18.34
CA TYR A 86 -8.36 7.11 19.54
C TYR A 86 -9.60 7.94 19.79
N GLN A 87 -10.48 8.05 18.81
CA GLN A 87 -11.81 8.66 18.97
C GLN A 87 -11.77 9.99 19.76
N LYS A 88 -12.52 10.05 20.86
CA LYS A 88 -12.62 11.25 21.69
C LYS A 88 -11.33 11.73 22.32
N ASP A 89 -10.35 10.86 22.47
CA ASP A 89 -9.05 11.24 23.01
C ASP A 89 -8.38 12.29 22.12
N ILE A 90 -8.58 12.22 20.78
CA ILE A 90 -8.06 13.23 19.84
C ILE A 90 -8.64 14.62 20.16
N LEU A 91 -9.95 14.75 20.35
CA LEU A 91 -10.58 16.03 20.67
C LEU A 91 -10.19 16.56 22.06
N THR A 92 -9.82 15.65 22.98
CA THR A 92 -9.40 16.02 24.34
C THR A 92 -7.94 16.50 24.36
N GLU A 93 -7.06 15.77 23.70
CA GLU A 93 -5.61 16.03 23.68
C GLU A 93 -5.19 17.07 22.63
N MET A 94 -6.03 17.25 21.59
CA MET A 94 -5.81 18.19 20.48
C MET A 94 -7.04 19.10 20.30
N PRO A 95 -7.24 20.11 21.19
CA PRO A 95 -8.42 20.97 21.18
C PRO A 95 -8.54 21.86 19.94
N GLU A 96 -7.48 21.99 19.14
CA GLU A 96 -7.47 22.66 17.85
C GLU A 96 -8.23 21.90 16.75
N VAL A 97 -8.50 20.60 16.91
CA VAL A 97 -9.28 19.78 16.00
C VAL A 97 -10.77 20.08 16.19
N ASP A 98 -11.46 20.46 15.11
CA ASP A 98 -12.88 20.84 15.15
C ASP A 98 -13.82 19.64 14.96
N GLY A 99 -13.33 18.55 14.34
CA GLY A 99 -14.14 17.35 14.13
C GLY A 99 -13.34 16.10 13.85
N ILE A 100 -13.95 14.96 14.10
CA ILE A 100 -13.39 13.63 13.85
C ILE A 100 -14.40 12.72 13.17
N LEU A 101 -13.91 11.95 12.17
CA LEU A 101 -14.66 10.87 11.52
C LEU A 101 -13.92 9.54 11.65
N GLY A 102 -14.64 8.47 11.96
CA GLY A 102 -14.12 7.12 11.93
C GLY A 102 -14.03 6.56 10.50
N THR A 103 -13.37 5.40 10.37
CA THR A 103 -13.26 4.67 9.10
C THR A 103 -14.61 4.13 8.58
N GLY A 104 -15.59 3.99 9.47
CA GLY A 104 -16.97 3.62 9.11
C GLY A 104 -17.83 4.78 8.60
N SER A 105 -17.31 6.03 8.63
CA SER A 105 -18.08 7.25 8.33
C SER A 105 -17.54 8.03 7.13
N TYR A 106 -16.71 7.44 6.28
CA TYR A 106 -16.21 8.15 5.07
C TYR A 106 -17.31 8.64 4.12
N ALA A 107 -18.47 7.97 4.13
CA ALA A 107 -19.62 8.37 3.34
C ALA A 107 -20.25 9.67 3.86
N ASP A 108 -20.06 9.99 5.14
CA ASP A 108 -20.65 11.13 5.83
C ASP A 108 -19.73 12.37 5.82
N ILE A 109 -18.68 12.35 4.97
CA ILE A 109 -17.74 13.47 4.83
C ILE A 109 -18.43 14.80 4.51
N VAL A 110 -19.45 14.80 3.64
CA VAL A 110 -20.16 16.03 3.24
C VAL A 110 -20.95 16.61 4.40
N PRO A 111 -21.87 15.88 5.09
CA PRO A 111 -22.52 16.39 6.30
C PRO A 111 -21.54 16.87 7.37
N ALA A 112 -20.39 16.20 7.54
CA ALA A 112 -19.38 16.60 8.50
C ALA A 112 -18.74 17.95 8.15
N VAL A 113 -18.35 18.13 6.89
CA VAL A 113 -17.81 19.41 6.38
C VAL A 113 -18.84 20.54 6.55
N GLU A 114 -20.08 20.32 6.17
CA GLU A 114 -21.15 21.32 6.29
C GLU A 114 -21.40 21.71 7.74
N ALA A 115 -21.45 20.75 8.68
CA ALA A 115 -21.60 21.03 10.11
C ALA A 115 -20.44 21.86 10.67
N LEU A 116 -19.21 21.57 10.27
CA LEU A 116 -18.03 22.37 10.66
C LEU A 116 -18.11 23.82 10.14
N LEU A 117 -18.57 24.00 8.89
CA LEU A 117 -18.77 25.33 8.30
C LEU A 117 -19.84 26.15 9.03
N GLU A 118 -20.85 25.49 9.62
CA GLU A 118 -21.86 26.09 10.46
C GLU A 118 -21.37 26.40 11.92
N GLY A 119 -20.15 25.95 12.23
CA GLY A 119 -19.52 26.13 13.54
C GLY A 119 -19.85 25.04 14.56
N ASN A 120 -20.47 23.94 14.15
CA ASN A 120 -20.73 22.78 14.98
C ASN A 120 -19.49 21.88 15.08
N GLN A 121 -19.24 21.28 16.24
CA GLN A 121 -18.26 20.23 16.40
C GLN A 121 -18.82 18.91 15.84
N VAL A 122 -17.97 18.13 15.19
CA VAL A 122 -18.34 16.85 14.57
C VAL A 122 -17.64 15.68 15.24
N GLU A 123 -18.42 14.66 15.57
CA GLU A 123 -17.94 13.37 16.04
C GLU A 123 -18.84 12.29 15.45
N ASP A 124 -18.30 11.49 14.49
CA ASP A 124 -19.07 10.43 13.87
C ASP A 124 -18.23 9.17 13.64
N PHE A 125 -18.70 8.04 14.21
CA PHE A 125 -18.08 6.72 14.16
C PHE A 125 -19.11 5.68 13.73
N GLY A 126 -19.44 5.68 12.46
CA GLY A 126 -20.30 4.68 11.85
C GLY A 126 -19.76 3.25 11.98
N SER A 127 -20.53 2.29 11.55
CA SER A 127 -20.13 0.90 11.62
C SER A 127 -18.96 0.60 10.69
N ILE A 128 -17.83 0.14 11.26
CA ILE A 128 -16.67 -0.31 10.46
C ILE A 128 -16.97 -1.56 9.62
N ASP A 129 -18.10 -2.24 9.87
CA ASP A 129 -18.58 -3.39 9.10
C ASP A 129 -19.64 -3.01 8.05
N ALA A 130 -19.97 -1.73 7.90
CA ALA A 130 -20.89 -1.27 6.87
C ALA A 130 -20.33 -1.58 5.46
N PRO A 131 -21.19 -1.94 4.49
CA PRO A 131 -20.77 -2.07 3.10
C PRO A 131 -20.18 -0.75 2.59
N GLU A 132 -19.12 -0.83 1.80
CA GLU A 132 -18.62 0.34 1.11
C GLU A 132 -19.68 0.90 0.15
N GLN A 133 -19.84 2.21 0.17
CA GLN A 133 -20.69 2.90 -0.78
C GLN A 133 -19.88 3.26 -2.02
N GLU A 134 -20.24 2.68 -3.15
CA GLU A 134 -19.59 2.98 -4.41
C GLU A 134 -19.78 4.46 -4.78
N THR A 135 -18.71 5.07 -5.24
CA THR A 135 -18.66 6.45 -5.70
C THR A 135 -17.49 6.62 -6.67
N GLY A 136 -17.46 7.69 -7.43
CA GLY A 136 -16.27 8.12 -8.16
C GLY A 136 -15.14 8.52 -7.22
N ARG A 137 -14.01 8.88 -7.77
CA ARG A 137 -12.88 9.42 -7.01
C ARG A 137 -12.06 10.42 -7.81
N ILE A 138 -11.35 11.29 -7.11
CA ILE A 138 -10.35 12.19 -7.68
C ILE A 138 -9.00 11.50 -7.46
N VAL A 139 -8.41 10.97 -8.53
CA VAL A 139 -7.12 10.29 -8.47
C VAL A 139 -6.02 11.28 -8.11
N THR A 140 -5.20 10.93 -7.11
CA THR A 140 -4.10 11.77 -6.59
C THR A 140 -2.71 11.21 -6.91
N THR A 141 -2.63 9.99 -7.44
CA THR A 141 -1.39 9.47 -8.04
C THR A 141 -1.09 10.19 -9.36
N PRO A 142 0.15 10.11 -9.89
CA PRO A 142 0.42 10.46 -11.28
C PRO A 142 -0.57 9.81 -12.25
N GLU A 143 -0.84 10.47 -13.38
CA GLU A 143 -1.92 10.06 -14.29
C GLU A 143 -1.76 8.66 -14.87
N HIS A 144 -0.53 8.11 -14.88
CA HIS A 144 -0.20 6.85 -15.53
C HIS A 144 -0.39 5.61 -14.65
N TYR A 145 -0.57 5.76 -13.32
CA TYR A 145 -0.90 4.63 -12.47
C TYR A 145 -1.97 4.96 -11.43
N ALA A 146 -2.68 3.94 -10.97
CA ALA A 146 -3.64 4.10 -9.89
C ALA A 146 -3.76 2.83 -9.04
N PHE A 147 -4.03 3.01 -7.75
CA PHE A 147 -4.44 1.90 -6.89
C PHE A 147 -5.94 1.62 -7.09
N ILE A 148 -6.34 0.35 -7.06
CA ILE A 148 -7.73 -0.05 -7.00
C ILE A 148 -7.99 -0.93 -5.79
N LYS A 149 -8.81 -0.42 -4.87
CA LYS A 149 -9.19 -1.15 -3.66
C LYS A 149 -10.35 -2.09 -3.98
N ILE A 150 -10.13 -3.42 -3.85
CA ILE A 150 -11.11 -4.45 -4.23
C ILE A 150 -11.88 -5.02 -3.03
N ALA A 151 -11.37 -4.79 -1.82
CA ALA A 151 -12.01 -5.21 -0.56
C ALA A 151 -11.55 -4.31 0.59
N GLU A 152 -12.29 -4.34 1.70
CA GLU A 152 -12.00 -3.63 2.94
C GLU A 152 -12.06 -4.60 4.13
N GLY A 153 -11.24 -4.33 5.17
CA GLY A 153 -11.19 -5.12 6.39
C GLY A 153 -10.39 -6.41 6.27
N CYS A 154 -10.24 -7.13 7.38
CA CYS A 154 -9.44 -8.37 7.41
C CYS A 154 -9.91 -9.32 8.52
N ASP A 155 -10.05 -10.60 8.17
CA ASP A 155 -10.45 -11.67 9.11
C ASP A 155 -9.28 -12.56 9.56
N ASN A 156 -8.03 -12.28 9.14
CA ASN A 156 -6.87 -13.12 9.47
C ASN A 156 -6.49 -13.06 10.95
N ARG A 157 -6.77 -11.94 11.64
CA ARG A 157 -6.55 -11.75 13.08
C ARG A 157 -5.14 -12.12 13.53
N CYS A 158 -4.11 -11.71 12.77
CA CYS A 158 -2.73 -11.84 13.20
C CYS A 158 -2.56 -11.18 14.57
N ALA A 159 -1.82 -11.82 15.47
CA ALA A 159 -1.76 -11.41 16.88
C ALA A 159 -1.17 -10.00 17.10
N TYR A 160 -0.34 -9.52 16.17
CA TYR A 160 0.27 -8.18 16.20
C TYR A 160 -0.58 -7.10 15.53
N CYS A 161 -1.68 -7.44 14.84
CA CYS A 161 -2.35 -6.55 13.91
C CYS A 161 -3.62 -5.93 14.49
N ILE A 162 -3.72 -4.60 14.41
CA ILE A 162 -4.87 -3.83 14.87
C ILE A 162 -5.94 -3.62 13.77
N ILE A 163 -5.65 -3.95 12.52
CA ILE A 163 -6.54 -3.70 11.37
C ILE A 163 -7.97 -4.21 11.54
N PRO A 164 -8.23 -5.43 12.06
CA PRO A 164 -9.62 -5.88 12.27
C PRO A 164 -10.46 -4.97 13.17
N TYR A 165 -9.81 -4.23 14.05
CA TYR A 165 -10.47 -3.30 14.98
C TYR A 165 -10.65 -1.90 14.37
N LEU A 166 -9.87 -1.56 13.34
CA LEU A 166 -9.91 -0.28 12.66
C LEU A 166 -10.74 -0.30 11.38
N ARG A 167 -10.73 -1.44 10.67
CA ARG A 167 -11.32 -1.59 9.33
C ARG A 167 -12.43 -2.64 9.26
N GLY A 168 -12.69 -3.34 10.38
CA GLY A 168 -13.75 -4.33 10.48
C GLY A 168 -13.45 -5.64 9.77
N ARG A 169 -14.52 -6.40 9.55
CA ARG A 169 -14.47 -7.69 8.85
C ARG A 169 -14.15 -7.53 7.38
N TYR A 170 -13.67 -8.60 6.79
CA TYR A 170 -13.39 -8.65 5.35
C TYR A 170 -14.68 -8.48 4.53
N ARG A 171 -14.67 -7.53 3.61
CA ARG A 171 -15.80 -7.18 2.73
C ARG A 171 -15.28 -6.92 1.33
N SER A 172 -15.62 -7.81 0.38
CA SER A 172 -15.31 -7.64 -1.05
C SER A 172 -16.29 -6.66 -1.69
N ARG A 173 -15.78 -5.83 -2.59
CA ARG A 173 -16.61 -5.09 -3.54
C ARG A 173 -17.16 -6.05 -4.59
N GLN A 174 -18.30 -5.70 -5.20
CA GLN A 174 -18.84 -6.48 -6.30
C GLN A 174 -17.90 -6.44 -7.52
N LEU A 175 -17.82 -7.55 -8.24
CA LEU A 175 -16.95 -7.68 -9.40
C LEU A 175 -17.21 -6.58 -10.45
N ASP A 176 -18.50 -6.33 -10.74
CA ASP A 176 -18.89 -5.34 -11.75
C ASP A 176 -18.52 -3.92 -11.36
N ASP A 177 -18.59 -3.58 -10.06
CA ASP A 177 -18.20 -2.25 -9.55
C ASP A 177 -16.68 -2.03 -9.67
N VAL A 178 -15.89 -3.05 -9.32
CA VAL A 178 -14.43 -3.01 -9.49
C VAL A 178 -14.06 -2.86 -10.97
N LEU A 179 -14.70 -3.63 -11.85
CA LEU A 179 -14.44 -3.55 -13.30
C LEU A 179 -14.90 -2.22 -13.92
N TYR A 180 -16.00 -1.64 -13.43
CA TYR A 180 -16.44 -0.32 -13.84
C TYR A 180 -15.41 0.75 -13.49
N GLU A 181 -14.93 0.77 -12.25
CA GLU A 181 -13.88 1.69 -11.81
C GLU A 181 -12.59 1.50 -12.60
N ALA A 182 -12.15 0.25 -12.82
CA ALA A 182 -10.95 -0.04 -13.59
C ALA A 182 -11.03 0.49 -15.03
N ARG A 183 -12.19 0.34 -15.70
CA ARG A 183 -12.41 0.90 -17.06
C ARG A 183 -12.40 2.43 -17.05
N THR A 184 -12.97 3.03 -16.01
CA THR A 184 -12.98 4.49 -15.86
C THR A 184 -11.56 5.04 -15.69
N LEU A 185 -10.74 4.38 -14.85
CA LEU A 185 -9.34 4.74 -14.65
C LEU A 185 -8.52 4.57 -15.94
N ALA A 186 -8.68 3.45 -16.63
CA ALA A 186 -8.00 3.19 -17.90
C ALA A 186 -8.37 4.26 -18.96
N ALA A 187 -9.65 4.60 -19.08
CA ALA A 187 -10.14 5.63 -19.99
C ALA A 187 -9.61 7.05 -19.65
N SER A 188 -9.24 7.30 -18.39
CA SER A 188 -8.61 8.56 -17.95
C SER A 188 -7.10 8.63 -18.20
N GLY A 189 -6.47 7.55 -18.67
CA GLY A 189 -5.04 7.52 -19.02
C GLY A 189 -4.18 6.60 -18.16
N VAL A 190 -4.75 5.96 -17.12
CA VAL A 190 -4.01 5.01 -16.27
C VAL A 190 -3.50 3.83 -17.10
N LYS A 191 -2.20 3.57 -17.01
CA LYS A 191 -1.51 2.48 -17.69
C LYS A 191 -1.19 1.30 -16.76
N GLU A 192 -0.86 1.59 -15.51
CA GLU A 192 -0.65 0.57 -14.48
C GLU A 192 -1.77 0.61 -13.43
N LEU A 193 -2.42 -0.54 -13.22
CA LEU A 193 -3.44 -0.70 -12.18
C LEU A 193 -2.89 -1.58 -11.06
N ILE A 194 -2.84 -1.04 -9.83
CA ILE A 194 -2.31 -1.71 -8.66
C ILE A 194 -3.47 -2.17 -7.78
N VAL A 195 -3.69 -3.48 -7.73
CA VAL A 195 -4.79 -4.11 -7.01
C VAL A 195 -4.44 -4.25 -5.54
N VAL A 196 -5.23 -3.64 -4.67
CA VAL A 196 -4.97 -3.59 -3.22
C VAL A 196 -6.20 -3.98 -2.38
N ALA A 197 -5.93 -4.61 -1.25
CA ALA A 197 -6.83 -4.81 -0.11
C ALA A 197 -5.96 -5.05 1.13
N GLN A 198 -6.55 -5.31 2.30
CA GLN A 198 -5.79 -5.79 3.46
C GLN A 198 -5.36 -7.26 3.27
N ASP A 199 -6.13 -8.01 2.50
CA ASP A 199 -5.82 -9.36 2.02
C ASP A 199 -6.47 -9.54 0.64
N THR A 200 -5.70 -9.33 -0.41
CA THR A 200 -6.18 -9.36 -1.79
C THR A 200 -6.55 -10.79 -2.23
N SER A 201 -5.87 -11.79 -1.70
CA SER A 201 -6.06 -13.20 -2.06
C SER A 201 -7.44 -13.76 -1.71
N ARG A 202 -8.14 -13.16 -0.73
CA ARG A 202 -9.47 -13.61 -0.29
C ARG A 202 -10.62 -12.99 -1.06
N TYR A 203 -10.37 -12.20 -2.07
CA TYR A 203 -11.42 -11.53 -2.83
C TYR A 203 -12.51 -12.47 -3.29
N GLY A 204 -13.76 -12.13 -2.96
CA GLY A 204 -14.97 -12.88 -3.31
C GLY A 204 -15.41 -13.95 -2.29
N THR A 205 -14.58 -14.31 -1.31
CA THR A 205 -14.91 -15.39 -0.36
C THR A 205 -16.10 -15.09 0.57
N ASP A 206 -16.44 -13.83 0.73
CA ASP A 206 -17.58 -13.31 1.51
C ASP A 206 -18.80 -13.01 0.64
N LEU A 207 -18.64 -12.98 -0.69
CA LEU A 207 -19.73 -12.77 -1.64
C LEU A 207 -20.61 -14.04 -1.82
N PRO A 208 -21.83 -13.92 -2.38
CA PRO A 208 -22.67 -15.05 -2.68
C PRO A 208 -21.93 -16.12 -3.51
N GLY A 209 -21.98 -17.35 -3.04
CA GLY A 209 -21.25 -18.48 -3.65
C GLY A 209 -19.88 -18.75 -3.00
N ARG A 210 -19.36 -17.85 -2.17
CA ARG A 210 -18.13 -18.01 -1.38
C ARG A 210 -16.94 -18.56 -2.17
N LYS A 211 -16.71 -18.02 -3.36
CA LYS A 211 -15.60 -18.41 -4.24
C LYS A 211 -14.47 -17.41 -4.16
N ARG A 212 -13.24 -17.85 -4.34
CA ARG A 212 -12.10 -16.97 -4.61
C ARG A 212 -12.26 -16.41 -6.01
N LEU A 213 -12.50 -15.12 -6.12
CA LEU A 213 -12.73 -14.44 -7.40
C LEU A 213 -11.52 -13.66 -7.90
N LEU A 214 -10.41 -13.62 -7.16
CA LEU A 214 -9.21 -12.90 -7.59
C LEU A 214 -8.69 -13.37 -8.97
N PRO A 215 -8.56 -14.69 -9.25
CA PRO A 215 -8.14 -15.13 -10.58
C PRO A 215 -9.08 -14.67 -11.70
N GLN A 216 -10.40 -14.71 -11.46
CA GLN A 216 -11.40 -14.23 -12.40
C GLN A 216 -11.28 -12.71 -12.60
N LEU A 217 -11.19 -11.93 -11.52
CA LEU A 217 -11.02 -10.49 -11.59
C LEU A 217 -9.78 -10.12 -12.41
N LEU A 218 -8.65 -10.77 -12.17
CA LEU A 218 -7.41 -10.49 -12.88
C LEU A 218 -7.54 -10.75 -14.39
N ARG A 219 -8.18 -11.86 -14.79
CA ARG A 219 -8.46 -12.14 -16.22
C ARG A 219 -9.35 -11.05 -16.85
N GLU A 220 -10.39 -10.59 -16.14
CA GLU A 220 -11.27 -9.54 -16.65
C GLU A 220 -10.54 -8.18 -16.74
N LEU A 221 -9.69 -7.85 -15.77
CA LEU A 221 -8.84 -6.64 -15.83
C LEU A 221 -7.89 -6.69 -17.02
N CYS A 222 -7.30 -7.85 -17.33
CA CYS A 222 -6.43 -8.02 -18.50
C CYS A 222 -7.13 -7.75 -19.85
N ARG A 223 -8.46 -7.86 -19.91
CA ARG A 223 -9.26 -7.56 -21.10
C ARG A 223 -9.48 -6.07 -21.35
N ILE A 224 -9.14 -5.21 -20.40
CA ILE A 224 -9.21 -3.76 -20.57
C ILE A 224 -8.03 -3.33 -21.46
N GLU A 225 -8.31 -2.87 -22.67
CA GLU A 225 -7.28 -2.63 -23.70
C GLU A 225 -6.27 -1.58 -23.27
N ASP A 226 -6.73 -0.48 -22.67
CA ASP A 226 -5.91 0.68 -22.29
C ASP A 226 -4.97 0.42 -21.09
N LEU A 227 -5.20 -0.64 -20.29
CA LEU A 227 -4.27 -1.05 -19.27
C LEU A 227 -3.10 -1.81 -19.88
N HIS A 228 -1.89 -1.44 -19.46
CA HIS A 228 -0.65 -2.12 -19.86
C HIS A 228 -0.15 -3.05 -18.74
N TRP A 229 -0.09 -2.59 -17.51
CA TRP A 229 0.33 -3.37 -16.36
C TRP A 229 -0.78 -3.50 -15.30
N ILE A 230 -0.84 -4.71 -14.70
CA ILE A 230 -1.65 -5.03 -13.53
C ILE A 230 -0.72 -5.61 -12.47
N ARG A 231 -0.63 -4.94 -11.33
CA ARG A 231 0.18 -5.36 -10.18
C ARG A 231 -0.73 -5.79 -9.04
N VAL A 232 -0.34 -6.82 -8.29
CA VAL A 232 -1.14 -7.35 -7.18
C VAL A 232 -0.34 -7.25 -5.89
N HIS A 233 -0.87 -6.55 -4.89
CA HIS A 233 -0.27 -6.41 -3.57
C HIS A 233 -1.05 -7.18 -2.51
N TYR A 234 -0.38 -7.49 -1.38
CA TYR A 234 -0.96 -8.07 -0.17
C TYR A 234 -1.61 -9.43 -0.40
N VAL A 235 -0.89 -10.35 -1.03
CA VAL A 235 -1.34 -11.74 -1.26
C VAL A 235 -0.90 -12.62 -0.10
N TYR A 236 -1.86 -13.22 0.60
CA TYR A 236 -1.55 -14.06 1.76
C TYR A 236 -1.01 -15.43 1.33
N PRO A 237 0.09 -15.95 1.93
CA PRO A 237 0.78 -17.15 1.43
C PRO A 237 -0.12 -18.38 1.29
N ASP A 238 -0.95 -18.64 2.30
CA ASP A 238 -1.83 -19.83 2.37
C ASP A 238 -3.09 -19.73 1.51
N GLU A 239 -3.32 -18.57 0.88
CA GLU A 239 -4.43 -18.36 -0.05
C GLU A 239 -3.99 -18.42 -1.53
N ILE A 240 -2.68 -18.64 -1.80
CA ILE A 240 -2.13 -18.76 -3.17
C ILE A 240 -2.36 -20.18 -3.67
N ASP A 241 -3.32 -20.34 -4.57
CA ASP A 241 -3.63 -21.63 -5.20
C ASP A 241 -3.09 -21.72 -6.64
N ASP A 242 -3.24 -22.91 -7.24
CA ASP A 242 -2.76 -23.17 -8.59
C ASP A 242 -3.44 -22.29 -9.63
N GLU A 243 -4.72 -21.96 -9.46
CA GLU A 243 -5.43 -21.10 -10.40
C GLU A 243 -4.88 -19.68 -10.41
N LEU A 244 -4.58 -19.12 -9.25
CA LEU A 244 -3.96 -17.80 -9.14
C LEU A 244 -2.56 -17.80 -9.77
N ILE A 245 -1.76 -18.84 -9.50
CA ILE A 245 -0.42 -18.99 -10.09
C ILE A 245 -0.52 -19.05 -11.61
N ASP A 246 -1.44 -19.84 -12.17
CA ASP A 246 -1.62 -19.99 -13.61
C ASP A 246 -2.02 -18.68 -14.29
N VAL A 247 -2.90 -17.90 -13.67
CA VAL A 247 -3.31 -16.59 -14.19
C VAL A 247 -2.13 -15.63 -14.21
N ILE A 248 -1.39 -15.53 -13.10
CA ILE A 248 -0.22 -14.64 -13.03
C ILE A 248 0.85 -15.07 -14.05
N ALA A 249 1.06 -16.37 -14.23
CA ALA A 249 2.05 -16.88 -15.18
C ALA A 249 1.66 -16.61 -16.64
N SER A 250 0.38 -16.80 -16.98
CA SER A 250 -0.09 -16.80 -18.36
C SER A 250 -0.50 -15.44 -18.91
N GLU A 251 -0.99 -14.54 -18.05
CA GLU A 251 -1.47 -13.23 -18.49
C GLU A 251 -0.29 -12.23 -18.65
N PRO A 252 -0.04 -11.70 -19.85
CA PRO A 252 1.11 -10.83 -20.09
C PRO A 252 1.00 -9.47 -19.40
N LYS A 253 -0.20 -8.93 -19.20
CA LYS A 253 -0.41 -7.66 -18.52
C LYS A 253 -0.17 -7.74 -17.00
N ILE A 254 -0.21 -8.94 -16.41
CA ILE A 254 0.10 -9.11 -15.00
C ILE A 254 1.61 -9.12 -14.83
N VAL A 255 2.14 -8.09 -14.18
CA VAL A 255 3.57 -8.00 -13.88
C VAL A 255 4.01 -9.17 -13.00
N LYS A 256 5.19 -9.71 -13.27
CA LYS A 256 5.74 -10.85 -12.53
C LYS A 256 6.34 -10.39 -11.20
N TYR A 257 5.50 -9.81 -10.38
CA TYR A 257 5.80 -9.26 -9.07
C TYR A 257 4.67 -9.63 -8.10
N LEU A 258 4.99 -10.21 -6.96
CA LEU A 258 4.03 -10.56 -5.92
C LEU A 258 4.48 -10.04 -4.55
N ASP A 259 3.63 -9.25 -3.91
CA ASP A 259 3.82 -8.82 -2.52
C ASP A 259 3.14 -9.84 -1.58
N ILE A 260 3.98 -10.64 -0.93
CA ILE A 260 3.57 -11.76 -0.06
C ILE A 260 4.10 -11.49 1.36
N PRO A 261 3.32 -10.87 2.27
CA PRO A 261 3.78 -10.51 3.60
C PRO A 261 3.98 -11.75 4.48
N LEU A 262 5.19 -12.31 4.52
CA LEU A 262 5.55 -13.48 5.31
C LEU A 262 5.60 -13.18 6.82
N GLN A 263 6.11 -12.02 7.18
CA GLN A 263 6.32 -11.47 8.53
C GLN A 263 7.43 -12.17 9.31
N HIS A 264 7.52 -13.50 9.28
CA HIS A 264 8.56 -14.34 9.84
C HIS A 264 8.57 -15.71 9.16
N CYS A 265 9.60 -16.54 9.38
CA CYS A 265 9.69 -17.89 8.84
C CYS A 265 9.67 -19.00 9.90
N ASN A 266 9.95 -18.68 11.17
CA ASN A 266 10.04 -19.68 12.23
C ASN A 266 8.65 -20.17 12.68
N ASP A 267 8.46 -21.49 12.79
CA ASP A 267 7.19 -22.14 13.10
C ASP A 267 6.57 -21.69 14.42
N LYS A 268 7.40 -21.53 15.47
CA LYS A 268 6.94 -21.06 16.78
C LYS A 268 6.39 -19.62 16.69
N ILE A 269 7.10 -18.74 15.98
CA ILE A 269 6.71 -17.35 15.83
C ILE A 269 5.45 -17.23 14.97
N LEU A 270 5.40 -17.94 13.84
CA LEU A 270 4.22 -17.97 12.98
C LEU A 270 2.97 -18.41 13.76
N LYS A 271 3.10 -19.47 14.55
CA LYS A 271 2.01 -19.97 15.40
C LYS A 271 1.58 -18.96 16.47
N LEU A 272 2.54 -18.34 17.17
CA LEU A 272 2.26 -17.31 18.19
C LEU A 272 1.57 -16.09 17.59
N MET A 273 1.93 -15.74 16.36
CA MET A 273 1.36 -14.61 15.63
C MET A 273 0.05 -14.94 14.90
N ASN A 274 -0.52 -16.13 15.13
CA ASN A 274 -1.73 -16.61 14.47
C ASN A 274 -1.59 -16.57 12.93
N ARG A 275 -0.41 -16.89 12.43
CA ARG A 275 -0.13 -17.05 10.99
C ARG A 275 -0.31 -18.50 10.59
N ARG A 276 -0.90 -18.73 9.43
CA ARG A 276 -1.10 -20.08 8.88
C ARG A 276 0.13 -20.50 8.07
N GLY A 277 0.43 -21.79 8.08
CA GLY A 277 1.64 -22.36 7.48
C GLY A 277 2.82 -22.43 8.47
N ASP A 278 3.89 -23.01 8.00
CA ASP A 278 5.16 -23.21 8.70
C ASP A 278 6.33 -22.91 7.75
N SER A 279 7.57 -23.04 8.22
CA SER A 279 8.78 -22.80 7.44
C SER A 279 8.85 -23.66 6.18
N ALA A 280 8.50 -24.94 6.30
CA ALA A 280 8.51 -25.87 5.18
C ALA A 280 7.51 -25.45 4.10
N PHE A 281 6.28 -25.13 4.49
CA PHE A 281 5.25 -24.61 3.58
C PHE A 281 5.69 -23.34 2.86
N LEU A 282 6.31 -22.38 3.56
CA LEU A 282 6.78 -21.13 2.95
C LEU A 282 7.85 -21.41 1.88
N ARG A 283 8.80 -22.28 2.17
CA ARG A 283 9.86 -22.69 1.23
C ARG A 283 9.28 -23.40 0.00
N GLU A 284 8.36 -24.34 0.22
CA GLU A 284 7.67 -25.05 -0.87
C GLU A 284 6.88 -24.07 -1.76
N LEU A 285 6.20 -23.10 -1.15
CA LEU A 285 5.47 -22.07 -1.89
C LEU A 285 6.40 -21.20 -2.74
N ILE A 286 7.50 -20.70 -2.18
CA ILE A 286 8.50 -19.89 -2.89
C ILE A 286 9.07 -20.67 -4.07
N ALA A 287 9.50 -21.92 -3.83
CA ALA A 287 10.02 -22.79 -4.88
C ALA A 287 9.00 -23.04 -6.00
N LYS A 288 7.73 -23.30 -5.63
CA LYS A 288 6.63 -23.50 -6.57
C LYS A 288 6.38 -22.24 -7.40
N LEU A 289 6.30 -21.07 -6.77
CA LEU A 289 6.08 -19.80 -7.44
C LEU A 289 7.19 -19.53 -8.48
N ARG A 290 8.46 -19.67 -8.09
CA ARG A 290 9.59 -19.46 -8.99
C ARG A 290 9.64 -20.45 -10.15
N SER A 291 9.24 -21.71 -9.89
CA SER A 291 9.18 -22.72 -10.95
C SER A 291 8.08 -22.50 -11.97
N ARG A 292 6.95 -21.90 -11.54
CA ARG A 292 5.75 -21.71 -12.35
C ARG A 292 5.66 -20.33 -13.01
N ILE A 293 6.33 -19.33 -12.45
CA ILE A 293 6.31 -17.94 -12.93
C ILE A 293 7.74 -17.50 -13.21
N PRO A 294 8.25 -17.68 -14.43
CA PRO A 294 9.60 -17.24 -14.79
C PRO A 294 9.76 -15.72 -14.60
N GLY A 295 10.89 -15.32 -14.01
CA GLY A 295 11.19 -13.91 -13.75
C GLY A 295 10.43 -13.28 -12.61
N LEU A 296 9.73 -14.08 -11.79
CA LEU A 296 8.99 -13.58 -10.63
C LEU A 296 9.91 -12.87 -9.64
N VAL A 297 9.51 -11.68 -9.26
CA VAL A 297 10.03 -10.92 -8.13
C VAL A 297 9.09 -11.09 -6.94
N ILE A 298 9.63 -11.59 -5.83
CA ILE A 298 8.88 -11.74 -4.60
C ILE A 298 9.26 -10.60 -3.66
N ARG A 299 8.26 -9.78 -3.33
CA ARG A 299 8.35 -8.81 -2.25
C ARG A 299 7.75 -9.39 -0.97
N THR A 300 8.37 -9.09 0.15
CA THR A 300 7.81 -9.45 1.45
C THR A 300 8.03 -8.35 2.49
N SER A 301 7.26 -8.42 3.56
CA SER A 301 7.51 -7.67 4.78
C SER A 301 7.87 -8.64 5.90
N LEU A 302 8.88 -8.29 6.70
CA LEU A 302 9.32 -9.04 7.87
C LEU A 302 9.22 -8.16 9.12
N ILE A 303 9.03 -8.80 10.27
CA ILE A 303 9.00 -8.12 11.57
C ILE A 303 10.00 -8.80 12.48
N THR A 304 10.93 -8.03 13.02
CA THR A 304 11.91 -8.49 14.02
C THR A 304 11.47 -8.14 15.44
N GLY A 305 11.86 -8.94 16.40
CA GLY A 305 11.51 -8.71 17.81
C GLY A 305 10.08 -9.11 18.18
N LEU A 306 9.41 -9.90 17.34
CA LEU A 306 8.07 -10.44 17.64
C LEU A 306 8.09 -11.24 18.96
N PRO A 307 6.95 -11.29 19.68
CA PRO A 307 6.82 -12.12 20.87
C PRO A 307 7.31 -13.55 20.65
N GLY A 308 8.21 -13.99 21.54
CA GLY A 308 8.82 -15.31 21.48
C GLY A 308 10.05 -15.43 20.59
N GLU A 309 10.46 -14.38 19.87
CA GLU A 309 11.68 -14.34 19.06
C GLU A 309 12.91 -14.19 19.96
N GLY A 310 13.61 -15.30 20.17
CA GLY A 310 14.94 -15.31 20.77
C GLY A 310 16.04 -15.27 19.72
N GLU A 311 17.26 -15.53 20.15
CA GLU A 311 18.44 -15.52 19.26
C GLU A 311 18.39 -16.66 18.21
N ALA A 312 17.81 -17.80 18.56
CA ALA A 312 17.71 -18.95 17.65
C ALA A 312 16.71 -18.67 16.53
N GLU A 313 15.53 -18.12 16.86
CA GLU A 313 14.49 -17.78 15.91
C GLU A 313 14.93 -16.65 14.96
N PHE A 314 15.64 -15.65 15.48
CA PHE A 314 16.21 -14.58 14.67
C PHE A 314 17.29 -15.09 13.70
N ARG A 315 18.16 -16.00 14.17
CA ARG A 315 19.17 -16.62 13.29
C ARG A 315 18.52 -17.42 12.17
N GLU A 316 17.48 -18.18 12.46
CA GLU A 316 16.71 -18.90 11.46
C GLU A 316 16.10 -17.96 10.40
N LEU A 317 15.61 -16.76 10.81
CA LEU A 317 15.13 -15.75 9.88
C LEU A 317 16.25 -15.23 8.96
N CYS A 318 17.45 -14.99 9.50
CA CYS A 318 18.59 -14.59 8.69
C CYS A 318 19.01 -15.69 7.69
N ASP A 319 19.03 -16.95 8.14
CA ASP A 319 19.38 -18.09 7.29
C ASP A 319 18.33 -18.32 6.21
N PHE A 320 17.04 -18.19 6.54
CA PHE A 320 15.94 -18.23 5.57
C PHE A 320 16.13 -17.20 4.46
N LEU A 321 16.47 -15.94 4.77
CA LEU A 321 16.73 -14.92 3.76
C LEU A 321 17.92 -15.24 2.87
N ARG A 322 19.01 -15.74 3.44
CA ARG A 322 20.20 -16.14 2.68
C ARG A 322 19.92 -17.28 1.70
N GLU A 323 19.05 -18.21 2.10
CA GLU A 323 18.69 -19.38 1.30
C GLU A 323 17.64 -19.04 0.25
N GLU A 324 16.57 -18.36 0.63
CA GLU A 324 15.46 -18.05 -0.26
C GLU A 324 15.74 -16.85 -1.17
N ARG A 325 16.62 -15.93 -0.76
CA ARG A 325 17.07 -14.79 -1.60
C ARG A 325 15.92 -14.03 -2.23
N LEU A 326 15.02 -13.53 -1.37
CA LEU A 326 13.86 -12.76 -1.81
C LEU A 326 14.32 -11.41 -2.37
N GLU A 327 13.81 -11.02 -3.51
CA GLU A 327 14.30 -9.87 -4.29
C GLU A 327 13.99 -8.53 -3.63
N ARG A 328 12.85 -8.42 -2.95
CA ARG A 328 12.41 -7.19 -2.27
C ARG A 328 11.93 -7.51 -0.86
N VAL A 329 12.58 -6.96 0.15
CA VAL A 329 12.20 -7.17 1.56
C VAL A 329 12.15 -5.85 2.29
N GLY A 330 10.99 -5.52 2.85
CA GLY A 330 10.87 -4.49 3.87
C GLY A 330 10.91 -5.12 5.26
N VAL A 331 11.67 -4.57 6.18
CA VAL A 331 11.72 -5.06 7.56
C VAL A 331 11.30 -3.98 8.55
N PHE A 332 10.60 -4.39 9.60
CA PHE A 332 10.12 -3.51 10.64
C PHE A 332 10.48 -4.08 12.01
N ALA A 333 10.92 -3.24 12.93
CA ALA A 333 10.97 -3.60 14.33
C ALA A 333 9.54 -3.74 14.88
N PHE A 334 9.30 -4.75 15.70
CA PHE A 334 7.98 -4.96 16.30
C PHE A 334 7.57 -3.76 17.16
N SER A 335 6.41 -3.21 16.86
CA SER A 335 5.72 -2.19 17.64
C SER A 335 4.53 -2.83 18.35
N PRO A 336 4.50 -2.83 19.69
CA PRO A 336 3.40 -3.42 20.45
C PRO A 336 2.16 -2.53 20.38
N GLU A 337 1.24 -2.86 19.47
CA GLU A 337 0.03 -2.07 19.27
C GLU A 337 -1.01 -2.37 20.36
N GLU A 338 -1.38 -1.35 21.10
CA GLU A 338 -2.38 -1.45 22.17
C GLU A 338 -3.68 -2.09 21.68
N GLY A 339 -4.26 -2.98 22.47
CA GLY A 339 -5.47 -3.73 22.12
C GLY A 339 -5.19 -5.03 21.37
N THR A 340 -3.98 -5.27 20.87
CA THR A 340 -3.63 -6.52 20.20
C THR A 340 -3.22 -7.62 21.17
N PRO A 341 -3.39 -8.90 20.80
CA PRO A 341 -2.88 -10.01 21.61
C PRO A 341 -1.37 -9.96 21.84
N ALA A 342 -0.59 -9.62 20.81
CA ALA A 342 0.87 -9.60 20.85
C ALA A 342 1.42 -8.56 21.85
N ALA A 343 0.75 -7.43 22.03
CA ALA A 343 1.15 -6.41 23.01
C ALA A 343 1.11 -6.90 24.48
N LYS A 344 0.42 -8.03 24.74
CA LYS A 344 0.29 -8.63 26.09
C LYS A 344 1.28 -9.79 26.30
N MET A 345 2.05 -10.14 25.28
CA MET A 345 3.04 -11.22 25.34
C MET A 345 4.41 -10.66 25.73
N GLU A 346 5.33 -11.54 26.13
CA GLU A 346 6.74 -11.17 26.34
C GLU A 346 7.45 -11.04 24.98
N PHE A 347 8.15 -9.94 24.78
CA PHE A 347 8.94 -9.62 23.58
C PHE A 347 10.26 -8.95 23.99
N VAL A 348 11.22 -8.91 23.08
CA VAL A 348 12.49 -8.21 23.30
C VAL A 348 12.28 -6.70 23.35
N ASP A 349 13.22 -5.98 23.97
CA ASP A 349 13.19 -4.52 24.00
C ASP A 349 13.30 -3.92 22.58
N SER A 350 12.84 -2.68 22.44
CA SER A 350 12.79 -1.98 21.15
C SER A 350 14.18 -1.77 20.51
N GLU A 351 15.24 -1.62 21.34
CA GLU A 351 16.61 -1.48 20.84
C GLU A 351 17.09 -2.78 20.20
N THR A 352 16.81 -3.93 20.84
CA THR A 352 17.12 -5.25 20.29
C THR A 352 16.34 -5.51 19.00
N ALA A 353 15.05 -5.20 18.97
CA ALA A 353 14.23 -5.35 17.76
C ALA A 353 14.76 -4.49 16.61
N ALA A 354 15.11 -3.22 16.87
CA ALA A 354 15.67 -2.31 15.88
C ALA A 354 17.04 -2.77 15.36
N LYS A 355 17.92 -3.25 16.24
CA LYS A 355 19.23 -3.83 15.82
C LYS A 355 19.05 -5.05 14.91
N ARG A 356 18.07 -5.90 15.21
CA ARG A 356 17.75 -7.06 14.37
C ARG A 356 17.20 -6.62 13.01
N ALA A 357 16.37 -5.58 12.96
CA ALA A 357 15.91 -5.02 11.71
C ALA A 357 17.08 -4.51 10.85
N GLN A 358 18.01 -3.76 11.42
CA GLN A 358 19.21 -3.30 10.73
C GLN A 358 20.07 -4.46 10.16
N ILE A 359 20.19 -5.58 10.90
CA ILE A 359 20.90 -6.76 10.40
C ILE A 359 20.19 -7.35 9.17
N ILE A 360 18.85 -7.42 9.19
CA ILE A 360 18.07 -7.90 8.04
C ILE A 360 18.19 -6.93 6.85
N GLU A 361 18.17 -5.61 7.09
CA GLU A 361 18.38 -4.59 6.05
C GLU A 361 19.74 -4.75 5.37
N MET A 362 20.81 -4.97 6.15
CA MET A 362 22.14 -5.23 5.59
C MET A 362 22.19 -6.51 4.74
N LEU A 363 21.59 -7.61 5.24
CA LEU A 363 21.49 -8.85 4.46
C LEU A 363 20.70 -8.66 3.17
N GLN A 364 19.64 -7.89 3.25
CA GLN A 364 18.79 -7.63 2.09
C GLN A 364 19.49 -6.73 1.06
N SER A 365 20.29 -5.77 1.51
CA SER A 365 21.11 -4.96 0.61
C SER A 365 22.04 -5.83 -0.25
N ASP A 366 22.75 -6.79 0.38
CA ASP A 366 23.60 -7.73 -0.36
C ASP A 366 22.80 -8.57 -1.39
N ILE A 367 21.62 -9.06 -1.02
CA ILE A 367 20.75 -9.86 -1.90
C ILE A 367 20.22 -9.01 -3.06
N MET A 368 19.83 -7.77 -2.79
CA MET A 368 19.34 -6.84 -3.80
C MET A 368 20.45 -6.45 -4.79
N ASP A 369 21.67 -6.22 -4.29
CA ASP A 369 22.82 -5.90 -5.14
C ASP A 369 23.14 -7.05 -6.11
N GLU A 370 23.07 -8.31 -5.65
CA GLU A 370 23.26 -9.47 -6.52
C GLU A 370 22.10 -9.61 -7.54
N TYR A 371 20.84 -9.35 -7.10
CA TYR A 371 19.71 -9.33 -8.03
C TYR A 371 19.90 -8.24 -9.10
N ASN A 372 20.24 -7.01 -8.69
CA ASN A 372 20.45 -5.88 -9.59
C ASN A 372 21.64 -6.16 -10.55
N ALA A 373 22.74 -6.74 -10.04
CA ALA A 373 23.86 -7.16 -10.88
C ALA A 373 23.42 -8.19 -11.95
N SER A 374 22.46 -9.05 -11.63
CA SER A 374 21.90 -10.01 -12.60
C SER A 374 21.10 -9.36 -13.74
N MET A 375 20.71 -8.09 -13.58
CA MET A 375 19.99 -7.32 -14.60
C MET A 375 20.92 -6.63 -15.59
N MET A 376 22.22 -6.55 -15.30
CA MET A 376 23.21 -5.93 -16.18
C MET A 376 23.17 -6.50 -17.60
N GLY A 377 23.09 -5.63 -18.59
CA GLY A 377 23.02 -5.98 -20.01
C GLY A 377 21.64 -6.46 -20.49
N LYS A 378 20.66 -6.64 -19.61
CA LYS A 378 19.27 -6.93 -20.01
C LYS A 378 18.55 -5.66 -20.47
N THR A 379 17.57 -5.84 -21.33
CA THR A 379 16.62 -4.77 -21.68
C THR A 379 15.36 -4.98 -20.88
N LEU A 380 14.96 -3.95 -20.14
CA LEU A 380 13.73 -3.93 -19.34
C LEU A 380 12.75 -2.93 -19.95
N GLU A 381 11.48 -3.30 -20.00
CA GLU A 381 10.40 -2.35 -20.22
C GLU A 381 10.21 -1.50 -18.94
N VAL A 382 10.24 -0.19 -19.09
CA VAL A 382 10.18 0.77 -17.97
C VAL A 382 9.07 1.77 -18.21
N LEU A 383 8.19 1.93 -17.21
CA LEU A 383 7.21 3.02 -17.15
C LEU A 383 7.90 4.26 -16.59
N VAL A 384 7.96 5.32 -17.36
CA VAL A 384 8.58 6.60 -16.95
C VAL A 384 7.66 7.28 -15.92
N ASP A 385 8.18 7.48 -14.72
CA ASP A 385 7.43 8.12 -13.63
C ASP A 385 7.67 9.64 -13.53
N GLY A 386 8.82 10.13 -14.00
CA GLY A 386 9.11 11.56 -13.96
C GLY A 386 10.53 11.92 -14.35
N TYR A 387 10.86 13.18 -14.09
CA TYR A 387 12.19 13.76 -14.25
C TYR A 387 12.67 14.33 -12.94
N ASP A 388 13.88 13.98 -12.53
CA ASP A 388 14.53 14.51 -11.34
C ASP A 388 15.42 15.69 -11.74
N GLU A 389 15.10 16.89 -11.22
CA GLU A 389 15.81 18.12 -11.56
C GLU A 389 17.22 18.17 -10.92
N GLU A 390 17.44 17.49 -9.79
CA GLU A 390 18.74 17.46 -9.12
C GLU A 390 19.74 16.53 -9.81
N GLN A 391 19.23 15.39 -10.28
CA GLN A 391 20.03 14.42 -11.05
C GLN A 391 20.06 14.73 -12.55
N GLU A 392 19.25 15.67 -13.01
CA GLU A 392 19.06 16.03 -14.43
C GLU A 392 18.75 14.80 -15.29
N GLN A 393 17.93 13.85 -14.76
CA GLN A 393 17.70 12.56 -15.38
C GLN A 393 16.23 12.11 -15.24
N PHE A 394 15.72 11.41 -16.25
CA PHE A 394 14.46 10.72 -16.13
C PHE A 394 14.59 9.49 -15.25
N TYR A 395 13.50 9.14 -14.58
CA TYR A 395 13.39 7.90 -13.80
C TYR A 395 12.05 7.23 -14.04
N GLY A 396 12.00 5.93 -13.77
CA GLY A 396 10.79 5.14 -13.90
C GLY A 396 10.90 3.82 -13.14
N ARG A 397 9.98 2.93 -13.42
CA ARG A 397 9.91 1.61 -12.78
C ARG A 397 9.83 0.51 -13.83
N SER A 398 10.49 -0.60 -13.54
CA SER A 398 10.28 -1.84 -14.26
C SER A 398 9.13 -2.66 -13.64
N TYR A 399 8.82 -3.80 -14.23
CA TYR A 399 7.86 -4.74 -13.66
C TYR A 399 8.24 -5.18 -12.23
N ALA A 400 9.53 -5.12 -11.88
CA ALA A 400 10.10 -5.56 -10.61
C ALA A 400 9.97 -4.54 -9.47
N ASP A 401 9.41 -3.35 -9.75
CA ASP A 401 9.41 -2.24 -8.82
C ASP A 401 8.01 -1.67 -8.64
N SER A 402 7.57 -1.57 -7.40
CA SER A 402 6.30 -0.93 -7.04
C SER A 402 6.51 0.55 -6.71
N PRO A 403 5.59 1.45 -7.08
CA PRO A 403 5.74 2.87 -6.79
C PRO A 403 5.89 3.12 -5.29
N ASP A 404 6.77 4.06 -4.94
CA ASP A 404 7.03 4.57 -3.58
C ASP A 404 7.57 3.55 -2.56
N ILE A 405 7.79 2.30 -2.96
CA ILE A 405 8.18 1.21 -2.06
C ILE A 405 9.52 0.59 -2.46
N ASP A 406 9.75 0.39 -3.76
CA ASP A 406 10.93 -0.28 -4.29
C ASP A 406 11.86 0.72 -4.99
N GLY A 407 12.93 0.23 -5.62
CA GLY A 407 13.90 1.04 -6.34
C GLY A 407 13.37 1.64 -7.64
N ARG A 408 14.21 2.41 -8.30
CA ARG A 408 13.96 3.10 -9.56
C ARG A 408 14.88 2.59 -10.67
N VAL A 409 14.53 2.90 -11.89
CA VAL A 409 15.39 2.79 -13.06
C VAL A 409 15.70 4.20 -13.55
N TRP A 410 16.94 4.63 -13.44
CA TRP A 410 17.43 5.89 -14.00
C TRP A 410 17.65 5.75 -15.51
N ILE A 411 17.12 6.69 -16.27
CA ILE A 411 16.96 6.57 -17.72
C ILE A 411 17.76 7.64 -18.42
N ALA A 412 18.82 7.25 -19.15
CA ALA A 412 19.47 8.10 -20.11
C ALA A 412 18.79 7.96 -21.48
N SER A 413 18.50 9.09 -22.13
CA SER A 413 17.90 9.10 -23.46
C SER A 413 18.40 10.28 -24.29
N ASP A 414 18.72 10.01 -25.55
CA ASP A 414 19.05 11.06 -26.53
C ASP A 414 17.81 11.79 -27.04
N GLU A 415 16.62 11.15 -26.93
CA GLU A 415 15.33 11.71 -27.30
C GLU A 415 14.50 12.02 -26.06
N PRO A 416 13.62 13.05 -26.10
CA PRO A 416 12.76 13.37 -24.99
C PRO A 416 11.77 12.22 -24.70
N VAL A 417 11.83 11.65 -23.53
CA VAL A 417 10.81 10.73 -23.00
C VAL A 417 9.74 11.50 -22.23
N ARG A 418 8.58 10.90 -22.04
CA ARG A 418 7.44 11.53 -21.35
C ARG A 418 7.01 10.69 -20.16
N GLU A 419 6.58 11.36 -19.11
CA GLU A 419 5.89 10.72 -18.00
C GLU A 419 4.71 9.88 -18.49
N GLY A 420 4.55 8.67 -17.96
CA GLY A 420 3.54 7.70 -18.39
C GLY A 420 3.85 6.96 -19.70
N GLN A 421 5.00 7.20 -20.30
CA GLN A 421 5.47 6.46 -21.48
C GLN A 421 6.17 5.17 -21.05
N PHE A 422 5.95 4.09 -21.80
CA PHE A 422 6.78 2.88 -21.71
C PHE A 422 7.96 2.99 -22.65
N VAL A 423 9.15 2.69 -22.16
CA VAL A 423 10.39 2.68 -22.92
C VAL A 423 11.19 1.41 -22.64
N ASN A 424 11.93 0.93 -23.62
CA ASN A 424 12.88 -0.16 -23.43
C ASN A 424 14.23 0.40 -22.97
N VAL A 425 14.67 0.03 -21.77
CA VAL A 425 15.92 0.51 -21.17
C VAL A 425 16.90 -0.65 -21.08
N LYS A 426 18.07 -0.51 -21.71
CA LYS A 426 19.17 -1.46 -21.56
C LYS A 426 19.95 -1.08 -20.30
N ILE A 427 19.96 -1.99 -19.34
CA ILE A 427 20.58 -1.78 -18.03
C ILE A 427 22.10 -1.85 -18.18
N ASP A 428 22.80 -0.82 -17.71
CA ASP A 428 24.26 -0.68 -17.76
C ASP A 428 24.89 -0.32 -16.41
N GLY A 429 24.09 -0.05 -15.37
CA GLY A 429 24.57 0.31 -14.06
C GLY A 429 23.57 -0.03 -12.92
N CYS A 430 24.12 0.06 -11.71
CA CYS A 430 23.36 0.01 -10.46
C CYS A 430 23.99 1.02 -9.48
N ILE A 431 23.16 1.89 -8.87
CA ILE A 431 23.60 2.91 -7.94
C ILE A 431 22.66 2.91 -6.74
N ASP A 432 23.19 2.68 -5.54
CA ASP A 432 22.45 2.73 -4.27
C ASP A 432 21.14 1.90 -4.26
N GLY A 433 21.17 0.73 -4.92
CA GLY A 433 20.00 -0.15 -5.02
C GLY A 433 19.09 0.13 -6.22
N ASP A 434 19.23 1.27 -6.89
CA ASP A 434 18.53 1.60 -8.13
C ASP A 434 19.27 1.06 -9.35
N LEU A 435 18.55 0.75 -10.43
CA LEU A 435 19.12 0.43 -11.73
C LEU A 435 19.35 1.71 -12.53
N SER A 436 20.30 1.66 -13.46
CA SER A 436 20.48 2.69 -14.47
C SER A 436 20.67 2.08 -15.85
N GLY A 437 20.32 2.83 -16.89
CA GLY A 437 20.47 2.39 -18.26
C GLY A 437 20.07 3.46 -19.27
N TYR A 438 20.07 3.08 -20.52
CA TYR A 438 19.74 3.96 -21.63
C TYR A 438 18.62 3.38 -22.51
N VAL A 439 17.83 4.27 -23.10
CA VAL A 439 16.75 3.88 -24.01
C VAL A 439 17.33 3.23 -25.26
N VAL A 440 16.73 2.10 -25.63
CA VAL A 440 17.03 1.42 -26.89
C VAL A 440 15.76 1.31 -27.72
N GLU A 441 15.87 1.44 -29.05
CA GLU A 441 14.80 1.07 -29.95
C GLU A 441 14.50 -0.43 -29.78
N GLU A 442 13.24 -0.85 -30.03
CA GLU A 442 12.89 -2.27 -29.96
C GLU A 442 13.93 -3.10 -30.71
N ALA A 443 14.57 -4.01 -30.00
CA ALA A 443 15.38 -4.99 -30.67
C ALA A 443 14.48 -5.79 -31.61
N GLU A 444 14.76 -5.75 -32.90
CA GLU A 444 14.18 -6.70 -33.87
C GLU A 444 14.28 -8.10 -33.25
N ALA A 445 13.14 -8.74 -33.03
CA ALA A 445 12.99 -10.03 -32.37
C ALA A 445 13.60 -11.19 -33.18
#